data_82db788d07aa6615dd9b2e4756ff493b
#
_entry.id   82db788d07aa6615dd9b2e4756ff493b
#
_cell.length_a   1.000
_cell.length_b   1.000
_cell.length_c   1.000
_cell.angle_alpha   90.00
_cell.angle_beta   90.00
_cell.angle_gamma   90.00
#
_symmetry.space_group_name_H-M   'P 1'
#
loop_
_entity.id
_entity.type
_entity.pdbx_description
1 polymer ?
#
loop_
_entity_poly.entity_id
_entity_poly.type
_entity_poly.pdbx_seq_one_letter_code
_entity_poly.pdbx_strand_id
1 'polypeptide(L)' 'FRIVSLEDTGTIEPWEEDLTGDVLLVVGGEHDGIPHSILDESDSVIRVPMSGFVPSYNLQAPMAVVAAEALRQRG' A
#
# COMPACT_ATOMS: atom_id res chain seq x y z
N PHE A 1 -10.23 -2.75 12.52
CA PHE A 1 -9.33 -3.08 11.41
C PHE A 1 -8.33 -1.97 11.17
N ARG A 2 -7.25 -2.29 10.47
CA ARG A 2 -6.20 -1.31 10.17
C ARG A 2 -6.43 -0.74 8.79
N ILE A 3 -6.21 0.55 8.66
CA ILE A 3 -6.26 1.24 7.37
C ILE A 3 -4.82 1.44 6.89
N VAL A 4 -4.49 0.81 5.78
CA VAL A 4 -3.16 0.88 5.20
C VAL A 4 -3.28 1.51 3.81
N SER A 5 -2.65 2.64 3.63
CA SER A 5 -2.66 3.33 2.34
C SER A 5 -1.40 2.99 1.56
N LEU A 6 -1.58 2.75 0.27
CA LEU A 6 -0.48 2.42 -0.63
C LEU A 6 -0.18 3.63 -1.50
N GLU A 7 0.96 4.25 -1.27
CA GLU A 7 1.34 5.45 -1.98
C GLU A 7 2.86 5.60 -2.04
N ASP A 8 3.35 6.23 -3.10
CA ASP A 8 4.78 6.40 -3.34
C ASP A 8 5.49 7.19 -2.24
N THR A 9 4.75 8.07 -1.55
CA THR A 9 5.30 8.86 -0.46
C THR A 9 5.38 8.11 0.86
N GLY A 10 4.95 6.85 0.88
CA GLY A 10 4.99 6.04 2.08
C GLY A 10 6.41 5.87 2.61
N THR A 11 6.52 5.68 3.92
CA THR A 11 7.81 5.59 4.60
C THR A 11 8.19 4.18 5.00
N ILE A 12 7.25 3.24 4.90
CA ILE A 12 7.55 1.84 5.25
C ILE A 12 7.20 0.93 4.08
N GLU A 13 7.78 -0.23 4.08
CA GLU A 13 7.59 -1.21 3.04
C GLU A 13 6.60 -2.27 3.50
N PRO A 14 5.96 -3.03 2.58
CA PRO A 14 4.88 -3.95 2.97
C PRO A 14 5.30 -4.99 4.02
N TRP A 15 6.54 -5.45 3.95
CA TRP A 15 7.01 -6.47 4.91
C TRP A 15 7.26 -5.90 6.29
N GLU A 16 7.29 -4.58 6.44
CA GLU A 16 7.43 -3.91 7.73
C GLU A 16 6.10 -3.66 8.41
N GLU A 17 4.99 -3.81 7.68
CA GLU A 17 3.65 -3.57 8.22
C GLU A 17 3.01 -4.89 8.64
N ASP A 18 2.23 -4.83 9.70
CA ASP A 18 1.47 -6.00 10.16
C ASP A 18 0.19 -6.14 9.32
N LEU A 19 0.19 -7.11 8.44
CA LEU A 19 -0.94 -7.37 7.55
C LEU A 19 -1.70 -8.64 7.94
N THR A 20 -1.55 -9.09 9.18
CA THR A 20 -2.14 -10.36 9.61
C THR A 20 -3.60 -10.26 10.03
N GLY A 21 -4.05 -9.10 10.48
CA GLY A 21 -5.43 -8.91 10.89
C GLY A 21 -6.31 -8.44 9.74
N ASP A 22 -7.44 -7.85 10.11
CA ASP A 22 -8.33 -7.24 9.11
C ASP A 22 -7.70 -5.93 8.62
N VAL A 23 -7.41 -5.89 7.35
CA VAL A 23 -6.73 -4.74 6.73
C VAL A 23 -7.60 -4.20 5.60
N LEU A 24 -7.82 -2.89 5.64
CA LEU A 24 -8.39 -2.18 4.51
C LEU A 24 -7.24 -1.51 3.75
N LEU A 25 -7.01 -1.95 2.53
CA LEU A 25 -5.98 -1.37 1.70
C LEU A 25 -6.59 -0.27 0.83
N VAL A 26 -6.06 0.93 0.97
CA VAL A 26 -6.53 2.09 0.21
C VAL A 26 -5.50 2.40 -0.87
N VAL A 27 -5.98 2.52 -2.10
CA VAL A 27 -5.13 2.90 -3.23
C VAL A 27 -5.70 4.15 -3.87
N GLY A 28 -4.83 4.99 -4.38
CA GLY A 28 -5.26 6.22 -5.03
C GLY A 28 -5.62 6.02 -6.49
N GLY A 29 -6.24 7.05 -7.07
CA GLY A 29 -6.49 7.08 -8.49
C GLY A 29 -5.20 7.32 -9.27
N GLU A 30 -5.28 7.14 -10.58
CA GLU A 30 -4.11 7.21 -11.44
C GLU A 30 -3.44 8.59 -11.46
N HIS A 31 -4.22 9.63 -11.27
CA HIS A 31 -3.73 11.01 -11.40
C HIS A 31 -3.64 11.75 -10.09
N ASP A 32 -4.55 11.47 -9.18
CA ASP A 32 -4.71 12.31 -7.99
C ASP A 32 -4.09 11.72 -6.73
N GLY A 33 -3.78 10.42 -6.76
CA GLY A 33 -3.29 9.76 -5.56
C GLY A 33 -4.36 9.67 -4.48
N ILE A 34 -3.92 9.50 -3.25
CA ILE A 34 -4.82 9.39 -2.11
C ILE A 34 -4.99 10.77 -1.48
N PRO A 35 -6.22 11.21 -1.21
CA PRO A 35 -6.44 12.50 -0.54
C PRO A 35 -5.74 12.54 0.82
N HIS A 36 -5.23 13.71 1.18
CA HIS A 36 -4.54 13.88 2.46
C HIS A 36 -5.42 13.53 3.65
N SER A 37 -6.72 13.78 3.56
CA SER A 37 -7.64 13.44 4.64
C SER A 37 -7.65 11.94 4.93
N ILE A 38 -7.51 11.13 3.89
CA ILE A 38 -7.47 9.68 4.05
C ILE A 38 -6.09 9.23 4.54
N LEU A 39 -5.03 9.85 4.03
CA LEU A 39 -3.69 9.55 4.51
C LEU A 39 -3.57 9.84 6.00
N ASP A 40 -4.15 10.94 6.45
CA ASP A 40 -4.12 11.31 7.87
C ASP A 40 -4.84 10.30 8.76
N GLU A 41 -5.87 9.65 8.23
CA GLU A 41 -6.61 8.63 8.97
C GLU A 41 -6.04 7.23 8.85
N SER A 42 -5.05 7.04 7.99
CA SER A 42 -4.43 5.74 7.80
C SER A 42 -3.57 5.37 8.99
N ASP A 43 -3.61 4.09 9.36
CA ASP A 43 -2.70 3.57 10.40
C ASP A 43 -1.28 3.55 9.90
N SER A 44 -1.09 3.30 8.62
CA SER A 44 0.22 3.40 8.00
C SER A 44 0.10 3.74 6.52
N VAL A 45 1.17 4.28 5.97
CA VAL A 45 1.29 4.54 4.54
C VAL A 45 2.50 3.76 4.06
N ILE A 46 2.26 2.77 3.22
CA ILE A 46 3.31 1.88 2.74
C ILE A 46 3.66 2.21 1.30
N ARG A 47 4.87 1.85 0.94
CA ARG A 47 5.39 2.03 -0.40
C ARG A 47 5.96 0.71 -0.90
N VAL A 48 5.61 0.32 -2.12
CA VAL A 48 6.24 -0.81 -2.77
C VAL A 48 7.42 -0.30 -3.59
N PRO A 49 8.64 -0.74 -3.26
CA PRO A 49 9.81 -0.29 -4.00
C PRO A 49 9.83 -0.96 -5.38
N MET A 50 9.45 -0.21 -6.38
CA MET A 50 9.40 -0.70 -7.74
C MET A 50 10.25 0.21 -8.61
N SER A 51 11.54 -0.05 -8.61
CA SER A 51 12.46 0.77 -9.38
C SER A 51 12.39 0.40 -10.85
N GLY A 52 12.42 1.41 -11.66
CA GLY A 52 12.80 1.26 -13.04
C GLY A 52 11.67 1.37 -14.04
N PHE A 53 10.75 0.46 -14.12
CA PHE A 53 9.93 0.38 -15.32
C PHE A 53 8.42 0.38 -15.10
N VAL A 54 7.96 0.39 -13.89
CA VAL A 54 6.52 0.36 -13.62
C VAL A 54 5.97 1.77 -13.74
N PRO A 55 5.01 2.01 -14.61
CA PRO A 55 4.38 3.33 -14.69
C PRO A 55 3.72 3.68 -13.36
N SER A 56 3.82 4.94 -12.98
CA SER A 56 3.31 5.39 -11.70
C SER A 56 1.81 5.18 -11.56
N TYR A 57 1.10 5.08 -12.66
CA TYR A 57 -0.34 4.84 -12.65
C TYR A 57 -0.72 3.36 -12.75
N ASN A 58 0.24 2.45 -12.75
CA ASN A 58 -0.06 1.01 -12.74
C ASN A 58 -0.17 0.55 -11.30
N LEU A 59 -1.41 0.38 -10.84
CA LEU A 59 -1.67 -0.01 -9.46
C LEU A 59 -1.75 -1.51 -9.25
N GLN A 60 -1.87 -2.30 -10.32
CA GLN A 60 -2.05 -3.75 -10.17
C GLN A 60 -0.81 -4.43 -9.60
N ALA A 61 0.36 -4.05 -10.07
CA ALA A 61 1.59 -4.70 -9.61
C ALA A 61 1.86 -4.45 -8.13
N PRO A 62 1.83 -3.20 -7.63
CA PRO A 62 2.03 -2.99 -6.20
C PRO A 62 0.93 -3.61 -5.34
N MET A 63 -0.31 -3.63 -5.81
CA MET A 63 -1.38 -4.30 -5.07
C MET A 63 -1.13 -5.79 -4.94
N ALA A 64 -0.64 -6.42 -6.01
CA ALA A 64 -0.32 -7.85 -5.98
C ALA A 64 0.81 -8.13 -4.99
N VAL A 65 1.81 -7.26 -4.93
CA VAL A 65 2.91 -7.42 -3.97
C VAL A 65 2.38 -7.36 -2.55
N VAL A 66 1.52 -6.40 -2.25
CA VAL A 66 0.95 -6.27 -0.90
C VAL A 66 0.08 -7.48 -0.56
N ALA A 67 -0.73 -7.94 -1.50
CA ALA A 67 -1.57 -9.11 -1.28
C ALA A 67 -0.73 -10.36 -1.01
N ALA A 68 0.33 -10.57 -1.77
CA ALA A 68 1.23 -11.70 -1.58
C ALA A 68 1.91 -11.62 -0.21
N GLU A 69 2.33 -10.42 0.20
CA GLU A 69 2.97 -10.25 1.49
C GLU A 69 1.99 -10.52 2.63
N ALA A 70 0.73 -10.08 2.48
CA ALA A 70 -0.29 -10.37 3.49
C ALA A 70 -0.50 -11.88 3.64
N LEU A 71 -0.58 -12.60 2.53
CA LEU A 71 -0.71 -14.05 2.57
C LEU A 71 0.50 -14.71 3.24
N ARG A 72 1.70 -14.24 2.94
CA ARG A 72 2.90 -14.77 3.55
C ARG A 72 2.87 -14.59 5.07
N GLN A 73 2.46 -13.42 5.54
CA GLN A 73 2.40 -13.13 6.97
C GLN A 73 1.36 -13.98 7.69
N ARG A 74 0.26 -14.29 7.02
CA ARG A 74 -0.81 -15.10 7.59
C ARG A 74 -0.49 -16.58 7.64
N GLY A 75 0.58 -16.95 7.03
CA GLY A 75 1.07 -18.30 7.09
C GLY A 75 0.52 -19.23 6.10
#